data_85952952c914c80ccdc443ddddab0463
#
_entry.id   85952952c914c80ccdc443ddddab0463
#
_cell.length_a   1.000
_cell.length_b   1.000
_cell.length_c   1.000
_cell.angle_alpha   90.00
_cell.angle_beta   90.00
_cell.angle_gamma   90.00
#
_symmetry.space_group_name_H-M   'P 1'
#
loop_
_entity.id
_entity.type
_entity.pdbx_description
1 polymer ?
#
loop_
_entity_poly.entity_id
_entity_poly.type
_entity_poly.pdbx_seq_one_letter_code
_entity_poly.pdbx_strand_id
1 'polypeptide(L)'
;MQTQATFIDSIRHQLKHGGMTVKLIFINLVIFIGIRALSIFSSLLGSSEGAFVDSYVNPFLGLQTDFMSFITHPWALFTYMFTHYGLMHLLWNMIFLYFAGRMFEQLFNAKRLLATYILGGILGGLLEVIAYAAFEKLQFTSISVVGASGSIMAIFVAVAFYRPNTKVNLFGFFSVRIIFLAIAFILMDFFKLDSGDNTAHFAHLGGAILGVWSIQNVHASSNIVTLSQGFMNSILKIFAKKDATRMKVKKGGKSVRHKSDEDYNTEKKSKQEVIDKILDKISKSGYESLTKKEKDFLFNQSKK
;
A
#
# COMPACT_ATOMS: atom_id res chain seq x y z
N MET A 1 -12.99 -35.00 4.87
CA MET A 1 -11.54 -34.84 5.06
C MET A 1 -11.16 -33.39 4.70
N GLN A 2 -10.91 -32.58 5.69
CA GLN A 2 -10.33 -31.24 5.43
C GLN A 2 -8.87 -31.47 5.02
N THR A 3 -8.55 -31.20 3.77
CA THR A 3 -7.16 -31.15 3.30
C THR A 3 -6.46 -30.05 4.07
N GLN A 4 -5.50 -30.40 4.92
CA GLN A 4 -4.65 -29.42 5.58
C GLN A 4 -3.97 -28.59 4.50
N ALA A 5 -4.21 -27.27 4.51
CA ALA A 5 -3.56 -26.35 3.58
C ALA A 5 -2.04 -26.51 3.73
N THR A 6 -1.35 -26.74 2.63
CA THR A 6 0.11 -26.86 2.66
C THR A 6 0.73 -25.50 3.01
N PHE A 7 1.98 -25.49 3.48
CA PHE A 7 2.74 -24.27 3.74
C PHE A 7 2.76 -23.36 2.50
N ILE A 8 2.92 -23.95 1.31
CA ILE A 8 2.89 -23.21 0.02
C ILE A 8 1.53 -22.58 -0.23
N ASP A 9 0.43 -23.27 0.08
CA ASP A 9 -0.92 -22.71 -0.08
C ASP A 9 -1.15 -21.53 0.87
N SER A 10 -0.63 -21.61 2.09
CA SER A 10 -0.67 -20.50 3.06
C SER A 10 0.11 -19.28 2.55
N ILE A 11 1.32 -19.46 2.02
CA ILE A 11 2.10 -18.37 1.41
C ILE A 11 1.34 -17.77 0.21
N ARG A 12 0.84 -18.61 -0.69
CA ARG A 12 0.07 -18.17 -1.87
C ARG A 12 -1.17 -17.37 -1.46
N HIS A 13 -1.88 -17.85 -0.43
CA HIS A 13 -3.03 -17.15 0.12
C HIS A 13 -2.64 -15.78 0.69
N GLN A 14 -1.56 -15.69 1.47
CA GLN A 14 -1.06 -14.44 2.04
C GLN A 14 -0.59 -13.46 0.95
N LEU A 15 0.08 -13.92 -0.10
CA LEU A 15 0.48 -13.07 -1.23
C LEU A 15 -0.73 -12.53 -2.01
N LYS A 16 -1.79 -13.33 -2.11
CA LYS A 16 -3.02 -12.93 -2.82
C LYS A 16 -3.91 -12.02 -1.99
N HIS A 17 -4.02 -12.28 -0.68
CA HIS A 17 -5.01 -11.65 0.21
C HIS A 17 -4.41 -10.84 1.37
N GLY A 18 -3.11 -10.96 1.64
CA GLY A 18 -2.43 -10.41 2.83
C GLY A 18 -2.16 -8.91 2.84
N GLY A 19 -2.68 -8.15 1.86
CA GLY A 19 -2.46 -6.71 1.80
C GLY A 19 -1.07 -6.31 1.25
N MET A 20 -0.81 -5.01 1.18
CA MET A 20 0.44 -4.47 0.64
C MET A 20 1.60 -4.63 1.65
N THR A 21 1.32 -4.52 2.94
CA THR A 21 2.31 -4.75 4.00
C THR A 21 2.99 -6.10 3.86
N VAL A 22 2.20 -7.19 3.71
CA VAL A 22 2.73 -8.54 3.56
C VAL A 22 3.54 -8.69 2.28
N LYS A 23 3.10 -8.07 1.17
CA LYS A 23 3.82 -8.07 -0.10
C LYS A 23 5.18 -7.38 0.01
N LEU A 24 5.24 -6.22 0.67
CA LEU A 24 6.50 -5.51 0.90
C LEU A 24 7.46 -6.32 1.78
N ILE A 25 6.98 -6.94 2.85
CA ILE A 25 7.78 -7.85 3.68
C ILE A 25 8.32 -9.00 2.82
N PHE A 26 7.48 -9.63 2.02
CA PHE A 26 7.89 -10.74 1.16
C PHE A 26 8.95 -10.32 0.14
N ILE A 27 8.82 -9.15 -0.49
CA ILE A 27 9.81 -8.60 -1.43
C ILE A 27 11.16 -8.43 -0.73
N ASN A 28 11.19 -7.80 0.45
CA ASN A 28 12.41 -7.61 1.22
C ASN A 28 13.07 -8.95 1.61
N LEU A 29 12.27 -9.94 2.04
CA LEU A 29 12.76 -11.28 2.37
C LEU A 29 13.36 -11.99 1.16
N VAL A 30 12.71 -11.94 0.00
CA VAL A 30 13.19 -12.60 -1.23
C VAL A 30 14.50 -11.97 -1.68
N ILE A 31 14.61 -10.63 -1.67
CA ILE A 31 15.84 -9.92 -2.03
C ILE A 31 16.97 -10.29 -1.07
N PHE A 32 16.71 -10.28 0.24
CA PHE A 32 17.70 -10.65 1.25
C PHE A 32 18.20 -12.09 1.08
N ILE A 33 17.28 -13.04 0.91
CA ILE A 33 17.63 -14.46 0.68
C ILE A 33 18.46 -14.60 -0.59
N GLY A 34 18.08 -13.90 -1.68
CA GLY A 34 18.82 -13.90 -2.95
C GLY A 34 20.26 -13.39 -2.77
N ILE A 35 20.44 -12.23 -2.10
CA ILE A 35 21.77 -11.67 -1.81
C ILE A 35 22.59 -12.62 -0.95
N ARG A 36 22.00 -13.20 0.11
CA ARG A 36 22.72 -14.14 0.98
C ARG A 36 23.10 -15.43 0.27
N ALA A 37 22.22 -15.97 -0.56
CA ALA A 37 22.51 -17.18 -1.34
C ALA A 37 23.68 -16.94 -2.32
N LEU A 38 23.69 -15.80 -3.02
CA LEU A 38 24.79 -15.44 -3.92
C LEU A 38 26.08 -15.18 -3.17
N SER A 39 26.03 -14.53 -2.01
CA SER A 39 27.19 -14.29 -1.15
C SER A 39 27.81 -15.61 -0.65
N ILE A 40 26.98 -16.55 -0.18
CA ILE A 40 27.43 -17.89 0.25
C ILE A 40 28.06 -18.65 -0.93
N PHE A 41 27.40 -18.62 -2.10
CA PHE A 41 27.92 -19.30 -3.30
C PHE A 41 29.28 -18.73 -3.72
N SER A 42 29.42 -17.39 -3.72
CA SER A 42 30.70 -16.72 -4.00
C SER A 42 31.79 -17.13 -3.03
N SER A 43 31.46 -17.21 -1.73
CA SER A 43 32.41 -17.65 -0.69
C SER A 43 32.83 -19.11 -0.89
N LEU A 44 31.93 -20.01 -1.25
CA LEU A 44 32.24 -21.41 -1.57
C LEU A 44 33.11 -21.56 -2.81
N LEU A 45 33.13 -20.59 -3.72
CA LEU A 45 34.01 -20.52 -4.88
C LEU A 45 35.40 -19.88 -4.55
N GLY A 46 35.66 -19.58 -3.30
CA GLY A 46 36.97 -19.09 -2.84
C GLY A 46 37.08 -17.58 -2.64
N SER A 47 35.97 -16.84 -2.76
CA SER A 47 35.97 -15.42 -2.40
C SER A 47 36.01 -15.26 -0.88
N SER A 48 36.62 -14.16 -0.39
CA SER A 48 36.56 -13.83 1.06
C SER A 48 35.11 -13.58 1.50
N GLU A 49 34.84 -13.82 2.79
CA GLU A 49 33.52 -13.52 3.37
C GLU A 49 33.21 -12.04 3.20
N GLY A 50 31.98 -11.72 2.71
CA GLY A 50 31.55 -10.36 2.44
C GLY A 50 31.97 -9.78 1.08
N ALA A 51 33.00 -10.32 0.42
CA ALA A 51 33.53 -9.77 -0.82
C ALA A 51 32.44 -9.59 -1.92
N PHE A 52 31.49 -10.49 -2.01
CA PHE A 52 30.37 -10.38 -2.95
C PHE A 52 29.49 -9.15 -2.63
N VAL A 53 29.19 -8.94 -1.35
CA VAL A 53 28.38 -7.78 -0.92
C VAL A 53 29.13 -6.49 -1.20
N ASP A 54 30.42 -6.42 -0.86
CA ASP A 54 31.23 -5.20 -1.01
C ASP A 54 31.50 -4.86 -2.47
N SER A 55 31.71 -5.86 -3.32
CA SER A 55 32.06 -5.66 -4.74
C SER A 55 30.86 -5.47 -5.65
N TYR A 56 29.73 -6.08 -5.33
CA TYR A 56 28.56 -6.11 -6.24
C TYR A 56 27.28 -5.57 -5.63
N VAL A 57 27.00 -5.81 -4.34
CA VAL A 57 25.73 -5.37 -3.74
C VAL A 57 25.80 -3.91 -3.31
N ASN A 58 26.86 -3.56 -2.56
CA ASN A 58 27.07 -2.19 -2.07
C ASN A 58 27.08 -1.14 -3.20
N PRO A 59 27.89 -1.29 -4.26
CA PRO A 59 27.97 -0.29 -5.32
C PRO A 59 26.69 -0.17 -6.15
N PHE A 60 25.96 -1.29 -6.36
CA PHE A 60 24.83 -1.31 -7.29
C PHE A 60 23.45 -1.21 -6.64
N LEU A 61 23.26 -1.71 -5.43
CA LEU A 61 21.96 -1.74 -4.75
C LEU A 61 21.90 -0.83 -3.54
N GLY A 62 23.04 -0.57 -2.88
CA GLY A 62 23.16 0.36 -1.77
C GLY A 62 23.24 1.80 -2.26
N LEU A 63 22.60 2.72 -1.54
CA LEU A 63 22.66 4.16 -1.83
C LEU A 63 23.99 4.70 -1.30
N GLN A 64 24.85 5.11 -2.21
CA GLN A 64 26.11 5.75 -1.89
C GLN A 64 25.87 7.21 -1.51
N THR A 65 26.47 7.64 -0.40
CA THR A 65 26.38 9.05 0.04
C THR A 65 27.38 9.97 -0.69
N ASP A 66 28.39 9.39 -1.35
CA ASP A 66 29.24 10.11 -2.27
C ASP A 66 28.47 10.60 -3.49
N PHE A 67 28.55 11.91 -3.77
CA PHE A 67 27.75 12.56 -4.79
C PHE A 67 28.00 12.03 -6.22
N MET A 68 29.25 11.70 -6.54
CA MET A 68 29.58 11.18 -7.88
C MET A 68 29.04 9.76 -8.05
N SER A 69 29.17 8.93 -7.04
CA SER A 69 28.61 7.57 -7.02
C SER A 69 27.10 7.60 -7.07
N PHE A 70 26.46 8.53 -6.39
CA PHE A 70 25.00 8.73 -6.47
C PHE A 70 24.54 9.08 -7.89
N ILE A 71 25.21 10.01 -8.58
CA ILE A 71 24.83 10.41 -9.96
C ILE A 71 25.01 9.26 -10.94
N THR A 72 26.04 8.44 -10.78
CA THR A 72 26.31 7.32 -11.68
C THR A 72 25.40 6.11 -11.42
N HIS A 73 24.79 6.00 -10.23
CA HIS A 73 23.90 4.92 -9.85
C HIS A 73 22.54 5.42 -9.30
N PRO A 74 21.79 6.26 -10.04
CA PRO A 74 20.58 6.91 -9.53
C PRO A 74 19.47 5.94 -9.15
N TRP A 75 19.48 4.72 -9.70
CA TRP A 75 18.54 3.65 -9.33
C TRP A 75 18.73 3.19 -7.89
N ALA A 76 19.93 3.40 -7.29
CA ALA A 76 20.19 3.06 -5.91
C ALA A 76 19.25 3.80 -4.95
N LEU A 77 18.75 4.98 -5.31
CA LEU A 77 17.72 5.70 -4.57
C LEU A 77 16.41 4.90 -4.42
N PHE A 78 16.21 3.91 -5.27
CA PHE A 78 15.05 3.00 -5.17
C PHE A 78 15.42 1.63 -4.60
N THR A 79 16.58 1.09 -4.97
CA THR A 79 16.94 -0.29 -4.60
C THR A 79 17.37 -0.43 -3.14
N TYR A 80 17.98 0.59 -2.57
CA TYR A 80 18.51 0.56 -1.20
C TYR A 80 17.44 0.23 -0.15
N MET A 81 16.18 0.72 -0.36
CA MET A 81 15.08 0.53 0.59
C MET A 81 14.55 -0.92 0.65
N PHE A 82 15.03 -1.79 -0.25
CA PHE A 82 14.73 -3.22 -0.25
C PHE A 82 15.96 -4.08 0.08
N THR A 83 17.14 -3.47 0.22
CA THR A 83 18.41 -4.15 0.44
C THR A 83 18.73 -4.18 1.93
N HIS A 84 19.16 -5.35 2.43
CA HIS A 84 19.59 -5.54 3.83
C HIS A 84 20.81 -6.45 3.85
N TYR A 85 21.80 -6.13 4.69
CA TYR A 85 23.01 -6.94 4.82
C TYR A 85 22.97 -7.91 6.02
N GLY A 86 22.40 -7.47 7.15
CA GLY A 86 22.32 -8.25 8.37
C GLY A 86 20.94 -8.82 8.64
N LEU A 87 20.89 -10.05 9.17
CA LEU A 87 19.64 -10.70 9.52
C LEU A 87 18.85 -9.91 10.58
N MET A 88 19.53 -9.39 11.61
CA MET A 88 18.87 -8.60 12.66
C MET A 88 18.34 -7.26 12.11
N HIS A 89 19.08 -6.63 11.19
CA HIS A 89 18.64 -5.42 10.51
C HIS A 89 17.35 -5.68 9.71
N LEU A 90 17.32 -6.75 8.92
CA LEU A 90 16.10 -7.17 8.21
C LEU A 90 14.97 -7.46 9.19
N LEU A 91 15.23 -8.27 10.22
CA LEU A 91 14.20 -8.71 11.17
C LEU A 91 13.49 -7.52 11.82
N TRP A 92 14.26 -6.57 12.37
CA TRP A 92 13.69 -5.37 12.99
C TRP A 92 12.92 -4.52 12.00
N ASN A 93 13.43 -4.33 10.77
CA ASN A 93 12.72 -3.62 9.71
C ASN A 93 11.38 -4.31 9.39
N MET A 94 11.36 -5.63 9.25
CA MET A 94 10.12 -6.36 8.90
C MET A 94 9.11 -6.37 10.03
N ILE A 95 9.54 -6.48 11.29
CA ILE A 95 8.67 -6.35 12.45
C ILE A 95 8.03 -4.95 12.47
N PHE A 96 8.85 -3.91 12.32
CA PHE A 96 8.35 -2.54 12.36
C PHE A 96 7.46 -2.22 11.16
N LEU A 97 7.80 -2.72 9.95
CA LEU A 97 6.96 -2.64 8.76
C LEU A 97 5.62 -3.34 8.96
N TYR A 98 5.62 -4.50 9.60
CA TYR A 98 4.38 -5.21 9.89
C TYR A 98 3.46 -4.38 10.79
N PHE A 99 3.96 -3.85 11.90
CA PHE A 99 3.16 -3.03 12.81
C PHE A 99 2.69 -1.73 12.16
N ALA A 100 3.60 -0.92 11.64
CA ALA A 100 3.28 0.36 11.04
C ALA A 100 2.40 0.21 9.78
N GLY A 101 2.73 -0.76 8.93
CA GLY A 101 2.00 -1.04 7.70
C GLY A 101 0.57 -1.54 7.96
N ARG A 102 0.38 -2.45 8.92
CA ARG A 102 -0.96 -2.92 9.28
C ARG A 102 -1.83 -1.80 9.85
N MET A 103 -1.27 -0.95 10.70
CA MET A 103 -1.97 0.22 11.21
C MET A 103 -2.31 1.20 10.07
N PHE A 104 -1.39 1.41 9.16
CA PHE A 104 -1.60 2.28 7.99
C PHE A 104 -2.72 1.74 7.07
N GLU A 105 -2.74 0.44 6.80
CA GLU A 105 -3.78 -0.19 5.96
C GLU A 105 -5.17 -0.17 6.58
N GLN A 106 -5.29 -0.06 7.91
CA GLN A 106 -6.57 0.17 8.59
C GLN A 106 -7.13 1.59 8.39
N LEU A 107 -6.26 2.56 8.11
CA LEU A 107 -6.61 3.96 7.93
C LEU A 107 -6.70 4.36 6.45
N PHE A 108 -5.88 3.73 5.61
CA PHE A 108 -5.70 4.06 4.21
C PHE A 108 -5.66 2.80 3.34
N ASN A 109 -5.68 2.98 2.03
CA ASN A 109 -5.64 1.84 1.10
C ASN A 109 -4.20 1.36 0.80
N ALA A 110 -4.11 0.14 0.27
CA ALA A 110 -2.85 -0.53 -0.09
C ALA A 110 -1.98 0.26 -1.09
N LYS A 111 -2.60 0.97 -2.06
CA LYS A 111 -1.87 1.81 -3.03
C LYS A 111 -1.21 3.00 -2.33
N ARG A 112 -1.89 3.59 -1.35
CA ARG A 112 -1.36 4.70 -0.58
C ARG A 112 -0.18 4.25 0.29
N LEU A 113 -0.27 3.07 0.91
CA LEU A 113 0.84 2.48 1.65
C LEU A 113 2.07 2.31 0.76
N LEU A 114 1.93 1.69 -0.41
CA LEU A 114 3.03 1.51 -1.35
C LEU A 114 3.66 2.85 -1.77
N ALA A 115 2.83 3.83 -2.11
CA ALA A 115 3.31 5.14 -2.50
C ALA A 115 4.04 5.86 -1.35
N THR A 116 3.53 5.79 -0.12
CA THR A 116 4.18 6.36 1.07
C THR A 116 5.51 5.66 1.36
N TYR A 117 5.57 4.33 1.23
CA TYR A 117 6.80 3.55 1.36
C TYR A 117 7.87 4.03 0.38
N ILE A 118 7.53 4.08 -0.92
CA ILE A 118 8.47 4.48 -1.98
C ILE A 118 8.91 5.93 -1.82
N LEU A 119 7.97 6.86 -1.66
CA LEU A 119 8.30 8.28 -1.50
C LEU A 119 9.08 8.56 -0.21
N GLY A 120 8.77 7.84 0.88
CA GLY A 120 9.51 7.93 2.14
C GLY A 120 10.95 7.51 2.00
N GLY A 121 11.18 6.38 1.30
CA GLY A 121 12.52 5.95 0.96
C GLY A 121 13.25 6.95 0.05
N ILE A 122 12.61 7.43 -1.01
CA ILE A 122 13.21 8.41 -1.92
C ILE A 122 13.59 9.70 -1.18
N LEU A 123 12.68 10.30 -0.43
CA LEU A 123 12.97 11.55 0.28
C LEU A 123 14.01 11.33 1.39
N GLY A 124 13.93 10.19 2.08
CA GLY A 124 14.94 9.79 3.07
C GLY A 124 16.33 9.68 2.44
N GLY A 125 16.46 8.90 1.37
CA GLY A 125 17.73 8.73 0.67
C GLY A 125 18.29 10.04 0.09
N LEU A 126 17.42 10.89 -0.47
CA LEU A 126 17.83 12.21 -0.94
C LEU A 126 18.35 13.09 0.19
N LEU A 127 17.66 13.13 1.33
CA LEU A 127 18.12 13.93 2.47
C LEU A 127 19.46 13.42 3.01
N GLU A 128 19.69 12.11 3.02
CA GLU A 128 20.96 11.51 3.40
C GLU A 128 22.08 11.99 2.47
N VAL A 129 21.93 11.82 1.17
CA VAL A 129 22.93 12.26 0.17
C VAL A 129 23.21 13.78 0.26
N ILE A 130 22.15 14.59 0.41
CA ILE A 130 22.28 16.05 0.53
C ILE A 130 23.04 16.40 1.83
N ALA A 131 22.74 15.73 2.94
CA ALA A 131 23.44 15.99 4.20
C ALA A 131 24.95 15.67 4.09
N TYR A 132 25.29 14.55 3.48
CA TYR A 132 26.70 14.18 3.26
C TYR A 132 27.41 15.14 2.29
N ALA A 133 26.72 15.68 1.32
CA ALA A 133 27.27 16.70 0.43
C ALA A 133 27.41 18.08 1.09
N ALA A 134 26.54 18.42 2.06
CA ALA A 134 26.48 19.72 2.68
C ALA A 134 27.39 19.86 3.93
N PHE A 135 27.57 18.79 4.70
CA PHE A 135 28.31 18.82 5.96
C PHE A 135 29.71 18.26 5.80
N GLU A 136 30.72 19.12 5.91
CA GLU A 136 32.14 18.77 5.75
C GLU A 136 32.56 17.59 6.64
N LYS A 137 32.10 17.53 7.89
CA LYS A 137 32.36 16.42 8.82
C LYS A 137 31.95 15.05 8.26
N LEU A 138 30.89 15.00 7.47
CA LEU A 138 30.34 13.75 6.90
C LEU A 138 31.01 13.37 5.58
N GLN A 139 31.57 14.31 4.83
CA GLN A 139 32.19 14.05 3.53
C GLN A 139 33.34 13.06 3.57
N PHE A 140 34.03 12.98 4.71
CA PHE A 140 35.15 12.03 4.91
C PHE A 140 34.72 10.62 5.33
N THR A 141 33.42 10.40 5.56
CA THR A 141 32.86 9.13 6.03
C THR A 141 31.79 8.60 5.08
N SER A 142 32.13 8.51 3.77
CA SER A 142 31.20 7.96 2.79
C SER A 142 30.69 6.59 3.22
N ILE A 143 29.37 6.43 3.27
CA ILE A 143 28.73 5.17 3.65
C ILE A 143 27.81 4.67 2.52
N SER A 144 27.59 3.38 2.52
CA SER A 144 26.54 2.75 1.70
C SER A 144 25.32 2.52 2.55
N VAL A 145 24.25 3.26 2.26
CA VAL A 145 22.98 3.17 2.97
C VAL A 145 22.13 2.05 2.41
N VAL A 146 21.60 1.21 3.27
CA VAL A 146 20.65 0.15 2.94
C VAL A 146 19.59 0.01 4.03
N GLY A 147 18.41 -0.46 3.66
CA GLY A 147 17.32 -0.78 4.57
C GLY A 147 16.04 -0.02 4.30
N ALA A 148 14.96 -0.63 4.74
CA ALA A 148 13.61 -0.11 4.58
C ALA A 148 13.26 1.00 5.60
N SER A 149 14.15 1.32 6.53
CA SER A 149 13.83 2.10 7.74
C SER A 149 13.32 3.51 7.46
N GLY A 150 13.87 4.23 6.48
CA GLY A 150 13.36 5.54 6.06
C GLY A 150 11.93 5.46 5.51
N SER A 151 11.64 4.45 4.70
CA SER A 151 10.28 4.15 4.20
C SER A 151 9.32 3.81 5.34
N ILE A 152 9.76 3.01 6.30
CA ILE A 152 8.98 2.59 7.47
C ILE A 152 8.72 3.79 8.38
N MET A 153 9.70 4.66 8.57
CA MET A 153 9.54 5.90 9.33
C MET A 153 8.45 6.79 8.72
N ALA A 154 8.39 6.90 7.39
CA ALA A 154 7.32 7.64 6.71
C ALA A 154 5.93 7.07 7.00
N ILE A 155 5.78 5.74 6.93
CA ILE A 155 4.52 5.06 7.23
C ILE A 155 4.13 5.25 8.70
N PHE A 156 5.07 5.04 9.61
CA PHE A 156 4.84 5.12 11.06
C PHE A 156 4.46 6.53 11.51
N VAL A 157 5.22 7.54 11.06
CA VAL A 157 4.96 8.95 11.37
C VAL A 157 3.63 9.40 10.75
N ALA A 158 3.29 8.97 9.53
CA ALA A 158 1.99 9.25 8.94
C ALA A 158 0.83 8.75 9.82
N VAL A 159 0.91 7.51 10.31
CA VAL A 159 -0.09 6.94 11.24
C VAL A 159 -0.15 7.73 12.54
N ALA A 160 1.02 8.02 13.13
CA ALA A 160 1.14 8.69 14.42
C ALA A 160 0.56 10.11 14.41
N PHE A 161 0.82 10.86 13.36
CA PHE A 161 0.30 12.23 13.23
C PHE A 161 -1.16 12.27 12.74
N TYR A 162 -1.61 11.26 11.99
CA TYR A 162 -3.01 11.18 11.57
C TYR A 162 -3.94 10.73 12.71
N ARG A 163 -3.48 9.83 13.59
CA ARG A 163 -4.23 9.30 14.75
C ARG A 163 -3.41 9.38 16.03
N PRO A 164 -3.08 10.59 16.53
CA PRO A 164 -2.10 10.82 17.61
C PRO A 164 -2.48 10.16 18.92
N ASN A 165 -3.75 9.98 19.18
CA ASN A 165 -4.26 9.41 20.43
C ASN A 165 -4.38 7.87 20.40
N THR A 166 -4.02 7.22 19.29
CA THR A 166 -4.00 5.75 19.21
C THR A 166 -3.03 5.21 20.25
N LYS A 167 -3.50 4.28 21.07
CA LYS A 167 -2.68 3.63 22.10
C LYS A 167 -2.03 2.38 21.53
N VAL A 168 -0.74 2.23 21.75
CA VAL A 168 0.04 1.04 21.41
C VAL A 168 0.49 0.40 22.72
N ASN A 169 0.21 -0.88 22.89
CA ASN A 169 0.68 -1.65 24.05
C ASN A 169 2.10 -2.15 23.79
N LEU A 170 3.07 -1.57 24.51
CA LEU A 170 4.46 -2.01 24.45
C LEU A 170 4.63 -3.17 25.43
N PHE A 171 5.20 -4.28 24.94
CA PHE A 171 5.50 -5.49 25.75
C PHE A 171 4.30 -6.05 26.54
N GLY A 172 3.07 -5.69 26.14
CA GLY A 172 1.84 -6.11 26.85
C GLY A 172 1.53 -5.38 28.17
N PHE A 173 2.43 -4.53 28.65
CA PHE A 173 2.30 -3.88 29.98
C PHE A 173 2.08 -2.37 29.91
N PHE A 174 2.69 -1.69 28.94
CA PHE A 174 2.67 -0.23 28.86
C PHE A 174 1.85 0.25 27.66
N SER A 175 0.79 1.00 27.95
CA SER A 175 -0.04 1.63 26.93
C SER A 175 0.45 3.06 26.69
N VAL A 176 1.06 3.32 25.53
CA VAL A 176 1.62 4.63 25.16
C VAL A 176 0.89 5.15 23.93
N ARG A 177 0.63 6.46 23.87
CA ARG A 177 0.09 7.07 22.64
C ARG A 177 1.15 7.04 21.55
N ILE A 178 0.76 6.63 20.35
CA ILE A 178 1.66 6.45 19.20
C ILE A 178 2.45 7.72 18.86
N ILE A 179 1.86 8.90 19.09
CA ILE A 179 2.54 10.17 18.82
C ILE A 179 3.81 10.35 19.66
N PHE A 180 3.80 9.93 20.92
CA PHE A 180 4.99 10.02 21.77
C PHE A 180 6.12 9.10 21.31
N LEU A 181 5.76 7.92 20.77
CA LEU A 181 6.74 7.02 20.17
C LEU A 181 7.35 7.64 18.89
N ALA A 182 6.52 8.24 18.05
CA ALA A 182 7.01 8.89 16.83
C ALA A 182 7.94 10.08 17.15
N ILE A 183 7.55 10.93 18.11
CA ILE A 183 8.40 12.03 18.56
C ILE A 183 9.72 11.51 19.16
N ALA A 184 9.67 10.45 19.99
CA ALA A 184 10.87 9.86 20.58
C ALA A 184 11.82 9.32 19.50
N PHE A 185 11.34 8.63 18.48
CA PHE A 185 12.19 8.16 17.37
C PHE A 185 12.78 9.31 16.59
N ILE A 186 11.99 10.35 16.23
CA ILE A 186 12.48 11.55 15.54
C ILE A 186 13.58 12.25 16.35
N LEU A 187 13.36 12.43 17.65
CA LEU A 187 14.35 13.07 18.53
C LEU A 187 15.60 12.19 18.68
N MET A 188 15.45 10.87 18.76
CA MET A 188 16.57 9.96 18.88
C MET A 188 17.46 10.01 17.61
N ASP A 189 16.86 10.04 16.42
CA ASP A 189 17.59 10.22 15.17
C ASP A 189 18.25 11.61 15.11
N PHE A 190 17.53 12.68 15.52
CA PHE A 190 18.07 14.03 15.53
C PHE A 190 19.31 14.16 16.44
N PHE A 191 19.26 13.62 17.65
CA PHE A 191 20.39 13.67 18.59
C PHE A 191 21.55 12.77 18.19
N LYS A 192 21.35 11.89 17.24
CA LYS A 192 22.40 10.99 16.73
C LYS A 192 22.97 11.39 15.37
N LEU A 193 22.59 12.54 14.82
CA LEU A 193 23.06 12.98 13.51
C LEU A 193 24.58 13.06 13.37
N ASP A 194 25.30 13.23 14.49
CA ASP A 194 26.77 13.32 14.52
C ASP A 194 27.43 12.14 15.26
N SER A 195 26.68 11.08 15.56
CA SER A 195 27.16 9.96 16.37
C SER A 195 28.27 9.13 15.71
N GLY A 196 28.38 9.19 14.38
CA GLY A 196 29.35 8.38 13.63
C GLY A 196 29.01 6.88 13.63
N ASP A 197 27.82 6.49 14.11
CA ASP A 197 27.31 5.14 13.89
C ASP A 197 26.89 4.97 12.41
N ASN A 198 26.86 3.74 11.91
CA ASN A 198 26.54 3.47 10.51
C ASN A 198 25.03 3.54 10.23
N THR A 199 24.27 4.33 10.99
CA THR A 199 22.83 4.47 10.83
C THR A 199 22.52 5.71 9.98
N ALA A 200 21.67 5.58 8.99
CA ALA A 200 21.25 6.65 8.10
C ALA A 200 20.18 7.54 8.77
N HIS A 201 20.59 8.33 9.76
CA HIS A 201 19.68 9.15 10.56
C HIS A 201 18.97 10.23 9.74
N PHE A 202 19.63 10.84 8.75
CA PHE A 202 19.00 11.79 7.84
C PHE A 202 17.94 11.11 6.97
N ALA A 203 18.16 9.83 6.58
CA ALA A 203 17.13 9.10 5.83
C ALA A 203 15.88 8.83 6.68
N HIS A 204 16.04 8.56 7.98
CA HIS A 204 14.91 8.44 8.89
C HIS A 204 14.14 9.76 9.03
N LEU A 205 14.86 10.88 9.21
CA LEU A 205 14.24 12.22 9.30
C LEU A 205 13.54 12.61 7.99
N GLY A 206 14.13 12.30 6.84
CA GLY A 206 13.48 12.49 5.54
C GLY A 206 12.21 11.67 5.38
N GLY A 207 12.24 10.43 5.83
CA GLY A 207 11.04 9.60 5.94
C GLY A 207 9.98 10.21 6.85
N ALA A 208 10.36 10.71 8.03
CA ALA A 208 9.46 11.36 8.96
C ALA A 208 8.81 12.62 8.36
N ILE A 209 9.59 13.45 7.68
CA ILE A 209 9.09 14.65 6.96
C ILE A 209 8.03 14.23 5.94
N LEU A 210 8.32 13.23 5.11
CA LEU A 210 7.32 12.72 4.17
C LEU A 210 6.09 12.17 4.88
N GLY A 211 6.27 11.47 6.00
CA GLY A 211 5.16 10.94 6.80
C GLY A 211 4.15 12.02 7.15
N VAL A 212 4.63 13.14 7.74
CA VAL A 212 3.79 14.31 8.06
C VAL A 212 3.19 14.91 6.79
N TRP A 213 3.98 15.11 5.74
CA TRP A 213 3.51 15.71 4.49
C TRP A 213 2.45 14.86 3.79
N SER A 214 2.59 13.55 3.84
CA SER A 214 1.68 12.59 3.19
C SER A 214 0.24 12.66 3.69
N ILE A 215 0.04 13.09 4.94
CA ILE A 215 -1.28 13.17 5.58
C ILE A 215 -1.92 14.56 5.51
N GLN A 216 -1.16 15.58 5.13
CA GLN A 216 -1.72 16.91 4.92
C GLN A 216 -2.69 16.88 3.74
N ASN A 217 -3.92 17.39 3.97
CA ASN A 217 -4.97 17.40 2.95
C ASN A 217 -5.12 16.03 2.24
N VAL A 218 -5.20 14.96 3.02
CA VAL A 218 -5.13 13.56 2.59
C VAL A 218 -6.10 13.20 1.45
N HIS A 219 -7.22 13.90 1.34
CA HIS A 219 -8.25 13.68 0.32
C HIS A 219 -8.10 14.62 -0.89
N ALA A 220 -7.19 15.59 -0.85
CA ALA A 220 -6.99 16.51 -1.95
C ALA A 220 -6.24 15.84 -3.11
N SER A 221 -6.58 16.24 -4.33
CA SER A 221 -5.85 15.83 -5.54
C SER A 221 -4.41 16.35 -5.56
N SER A 222 -4.13 17.45 -4.86
CA SER A 222 -2.79 18.04 -4.70
C SER A 222 -1.92 17.36 -3.65
N ASN A 223 -2.44 16.38 -2.89
CA ASN A 223 -1.62 15.64 -1.92
C ASN A 223 -0.50 14.87 -2.63
N ILE A 224 0.73 14.95 -2.11
CA ILE A 224 1.93 14.37 -2.72
C ILE A 224 1.80 12.87 -3.04
N VAL A 225 1.17 12.11 -2.14
CA VAL A 225 0.94 10.67 -2.36
C VAL A 225 -0.13 10.43 -3.42
N THR A 226 -1.17 11.25 -3.47
CA THR A 226 -2.23 11.17 -4.49
C THR A 226 -1.67 11.49 -5.89
N LEU A 227 -0.82 12.53 -5.99
CA LEU A 227 -0.12 12.89 -7.23
C LEU A 227 0.79 11.76 -7.70
N SER A 228 1.58 11.18 -6.81
CA SER A 228 2.48 10.06 -7.15
C SER A 228 1.71 8.82 -7.61
N GLN A 229 0.57 8.52 -7.01
CA GLN A 229 -0.31 7.44 -7.47
C GLN A 229 -0.86 7.70 -8.88
N GLY A 230 -1.23 8.94 -9.17
CA GLY A 230 -1.65 9.36 -10.51
C GLY A 230 -0.55 9.13 -11.55
N PHE A 231 0.65 9.54 -11.25
CA PHE A 231 1.85 9.34 -12.09
C PHE A 231 2.15 7.85 -12.30
N MET A 232 2.18 7.06 -11.22
CA MET A 232 2.42 5.61 -11.29
C MET A 232 1.35 4.89 -12.12
N ASN A 233 0.08 5.24 -11.94
CA ASN A 233 -1.01 4.68 -12.75
C ASN A 233 -0.86 5.05 -14.23
N SER A 234 -0.34 6.24 -14.55
CA SER A 234 -0.10 6.68 -15.93
C SER A 234 1.04 5.87 -16.57
N ILE A 235 2.14 5.64 -15.86
CA ILE A 235 3.23 4.78 -16.32
C ILE A 235 2.73 3.34 -16.53
N LEU A 236 2.02 2.77 -15.56
CA LEU A 236 1.49 1.40 -15.69
C LEU A 236 0.53 1.24 -16.87
N LYS A 237 -0.22 2.28 -17.24
CA LYS A 237 -1.07 2.27 -18.44
C LYS A 237 -0.29 2.19 -19.74
N ILE A 238 0.94 2.73 -19.79
CA ILE A 238 1.82 2.65 -20.96
C ILE A 238 2.25 1.20 -21.20
N PHE A 239 2.54 0.46 -20.12
CA PHE A 239 2.98 -0.94 -20.16
C PHE A 239 1.83 -1.95 -20.11
N ALA A 240 0.62 -1.53 -19.72
CA ALA A 240 -0.53 -2.39 -19.75
C ALA A 240 -0.87 -2.72 -21.21
N LYS A 241 -0.78 -4.01 -21.59
CA LYS A 241 -1.39 -4.48 -22.83
C LYS A 241 -2.81 -3.93 -22.87
N LYS A 242 -3.16 -3.20 -23.93
CA LYS A 242 -4.55 -2.89 -24.22
C LYS A 242 -5.28 -4.23 -24.34
N ASP A 243 -5.97 -4.62 -23.26
CA ASP A 243 -6.92 -5.71 -23.38
C ASP A 243 -7.93 -5.30 -24.45
N ALA A 244 -7.85 -5.97 -25.58
CA ALA A 244 -8.72 -5.73 -26.73
C ALA A 244 -10.18 -6.16 -26.48
N THR A 245 -10.53 -6.44 -25.26
CA THR A 245 -11.89 -6.62 -24.78
C THR A 245 -12.50 -5.25 -24.44
N ARG A 246 -12.51 -4.31 -25.41
CA ARG A 246 -13.61 -3.39 -25.46
C ARG A 246 -14.86 -4.26 -25.66
N MET A 247 -15.58 -4.51 -24.56
CA MET A 247 -16.96 -4.94 -24.70
C MET A 247 -17.61 -3.90 -25.64
N LYS A 248 -17.81 -4.30 -26.90
CA LYS A 248 -18.69 -3.58 -27.81
C LYS A 248 -20.04 -3.65 -27.11
N VAL A 249 -20.40 -2.60 -26.37
CA VAL A 249 -21.77 -2.36 -26.01
C VAL A 249 -22.47 -2.27 -27.36
N LYS A 250 -23.13 -3.39 -27.79
CA LYS A 250 -24.12 -3.32 -28.85
C LYS A 250 -25.11 -2.27 -28.33
N LYS A 251 -25.08 -1.09 -28.92
CA LYS A 251 -26.20 -0.16 -28.80
C LYS A 251 -27.41 -0.96 -29.28
N GLY A 252 -28.12 -1.54 -28.31
CA GLY A 252 -29.44 -2.13 -28.56
C GLY A 252 -30.28 -1.02 -29.15
N GLY A 253 -30.70 -1.24 -30.37
CA GLY A 253 -31.59 -0.34 -31.03
C GLY A 253 -32.88 -0.14 -30.20
N LYS A 254 -33.36 1.07 -30.23
CA LYS A 254 -34.51 1.74 -29.64
C LYS A 254 -34.12 2.53 -28.37
N SER A 255 -34.01 3.83 -28.62
CA SER A 255 -34.12 4.86 -27.59
C SER A 255 -35.25 4.48 -26.62
N VAL A 256 -34.88 4.09 -25.41
CA VAL A 256 -35.83 4.08 -24.30
C VAL A 256 -36.12 5.56 -24.06
N ARG A 257 -37.27 6.04 -24.59
CA ARG A 257 -37.81 7.34 -24.26
C ARG A 257 -37.86 7.41 -22.74
N HIS A 258 -37.11 8.31 -22.14
CA HIS A 258 -37.27 8.63 -20.73
C HIS A 258 -38.71 8.97 -20.48
N LYS A 259 -39.47 8.07 -19.83
CA LYS A 259 -40.79 8.39 -19.31
C LYS A 259 -40.61 9.50 -18.29
N SER A 260 -41.45 10.52 -18.35
CA SER A 260 -41.45 11.55 -17.32
C SER A 260 -41.81 10.91 -15.96
N ASP A 261 -41.38 11.51 -14.85
CA ASP A 261 -41.72 11.02 -13.50
C ASP A 261 -43.26 11.00 -13.30
N GLU A 262 -43.99 11.88 -14.00
CA GLU A 262 -45.46 11.92 -14.02
C GLU A 262 -46.05 10.71 -14.74
N ASP A 263 -45.51 10.31 -15.90
CA ASP A 263 -45.95 9.11 -16.61
C ASP A 263 -45.68 7.84 -15.81
N TYR A 264 -44.50 7.76 -15.11
CA TYR A 264 -44.19 6.64 -14.26
C TYR A 264 -45.15 6.53 -13.07
N ASN A 265 -45.40 7.64 -12.39
CA ASN A 265 -46.32 7.69 -11.24
C ASN A 265 -47.75 7.36 -11.63
N THR A 266 -48.20 7.83 -12.81
CA THR A 266 -49.53 7.54 -13.33
C THR A 266 -49.70 6.05 -13.68
N GLU A 267 -48.67 5.44 -14.30
CA GLU A 267 -48.67 4.00 -14.61
C GLU A 267 -48.64 3.15 -13.33
N LYS A 268 -47.89 3.58 -12.31
CA LYS A 268 -47.86 2.90 -11.02
C LYS A 268 -49.21 2.95 -10.30
N LYS A 269 -49.85 4.11 -10.32
CA LYS A 269 -51.17 4.30 -9.72
C LYS A 269 -52.25 3.46 -10.42
N SER A 270 -52.28 3.45 -11.75
CA SER A 270 -53.24 2.63 -12.52
C SER A 270 -53.02 1.12 -12.29
N LYS A 271 -51.78 0.65 -12.14
CA LYS A 271 -51.50 -0.75 -11.78
C LYS A 271 -52.00 -1.09 -10.39
N GLN A 272 -51.81 -0.18 -9.43
CA GLN A 272 -52.30 -0.38 -8.06
C GLN A 272 -53.82 -0.48 -8.01
N GLU A 273 -54.54 0.39 -8.73
CA GLU A 273 -55.99 0.36 -8.83
C GLU A 273 -56.54 -0.96 -9.41
N VAL A 274 -55.83 -1.56 -10.37
CA VAL A 274 -56.17 -2.87 -10.92
C VAL A 274 -55.96 -3.98 -9.87
N ILE A 275 -54.82 -3.92 -9.14
CA ILE A 275 -54.54 -4.88 -8.06
C ILE A 275 -55.61 -4.81 -6.98
N ASP A 276 -55.98 -3.62 -6.54
CA ASP A 276 -56.98 -3.40 -5.50
C ASP A 276 -58.37 -3.94 -5.92
N LYS A 277 -58.77 -3.73 -7.17
CA LYS A 277 -60.00 -4.32 -7.72
C LYS A 277 -60.00 -5.83 -7.73
N ILE A 278 -58.84 -6.46 -8.04
CA ILE A 278 -58.71 -7.93 -8.05
C ILE A 278 -58.75 -8.45 -6.62
N LEU A 279 -58.11 -7.78 -5.68
CA LEU A 279 -58.12 -8.15 -4.26
C LEU A 279 -59.53 -8.02 -3.65
N ASP A 280 -60.27 -6.97 -3.99
CA ASP A 280 -61.64 -6.78 -3.62
C ASP A 280 -62.57 -7.90 -4.14
N LYS A 281 -62.33 -8.35 -5.38
CA LYS A 281 -63.05 -9.47 -5.98
C LYS A 281 -62.76 -10.79 -5.27
N ILE A 282 -61.48 -11.01 -4.91
CA ILE A 282 -61.07 -12.18 -4.10
C ILE A 282 -61.76 -12.18 -2.73
N SER A 283 -61.78 -11.01 -2.07
CA SER A 283 -62.43 -10.85 -0.76
C SER A 283 -63.93 -11.13 -0.77
N LYS A 284 -64.60 -10.74 -1.84
CA LYS A 284 -66.08 -10.89 -1.95
C LYS A 284 -66.51 -12.25 -2.49
N SER A 285 -65.77 -12.86 -3.40
CA SER A 285 -66.19 -14.01 -4.18
C SER A 285 -65.19 -15.15 -4.29
N GLY A 286 -64.10 -15.06 -3.55
CA GLY A 286 -63.02 -16.06 -3.51
C GLY A 286 -62.10 -16.05 -4.74
N TYR A 287 -60.95 -16.67 -4.64
CA TYR A 287 -59.90 -16.73 -5.68
C TYR A 287 -60.39 -17.40 -6.98
N GLU A 288 -61.30 -18.37 -6.88
CA GLU A 288 -61.84 -19.07 -8.06
C GLU A 288 -62.73 -18.21 -8.92
N SER A 289 -63.21 -17.08 -8.43
CA SER A 289 -64.02 -16.13 -9.21
C SER A 289 -63.19 -15.29 -10.19
N LEU A 290 -61.86 -15.36 -10.12
CA LEU A 290 -60.96 -14.62 -11.00
C LEU A 290 -60.89 -15.25 -12.37
N THR A 291 -60.91 -14.40 -13.40
CA THR A 291 -60.62 -14.80 -14.76
C THR A 291 -59.15 -15.20 -14.94
N LYS A 292 -58.83 -15.98 -15.96
CA LYS A 292 -57.46 -16.39 -16.28
C LYS A 292 -56.52 -15.16 -16.43
N LYS A 293 -56.98 -14.07 -17.02
CA LYS A 293 -56.21 -12.84 -17.20
C LYS A 293 -55.89 -12.16 -15.86
N GLU A 294 -56.81 -12.18 -14.90
CA GLU A 294 -56.62 -11.62 -13.57
C GLU A 294 -55.62 -12.48 -12.74
N LYS A 295 -55.72 -13.81 -12.86
CA LYS A 295 -54.77 -14.75 -12.22
C LYS A 295 -53.35 -14.55 -12.79
N ASP A 296 -53.21 -14.46 -14.12
CA ASP A 296 -51.91 -14.24 -14.77
C ASP A 296 -51.31 -12.86 -14.41
N PHE A 297 -52.15 -11.84 -14.28
CA PHE A 297 -51.72 -10.50 -13.88
C PHE A 297 -51.12 -10.51 -12.45
N LEU A 298 -51.84 -11.08 -11.49
CA LEU A 298 -51.33 -11.22 -10.11
C LEU A 298 -50.03 -12.00 -10.04
N PHE A 299 -49.94 -13.13 -10.75
CA PHE A 299 -48.74 -13.95 -10.78
C PHE A 299 -47.53 -13.22 -11.34
N ASN A 300 -47.71 -12.40 -12.37
CA ASN A 300 -46.65 -11.61 -12.97
C ASN A 300 -46.17 -10.44 -12.06
N GLN A 301 -47.05 -9.94 -11.18
CA GLN A 301 -46.67 -8.90 -10.22
C GLN A 301 -45.95 -9.48 -8.98
N SER A 302 -46.20 -10.71 -8.57
CA SER A 302 -45.52 -11.35 -7.44
C SER A 302 -44.06 -11.78 -7.74
N LYS A 303 -43.67 -11.77 -9.03
CA LYS A 303 -42.29 -12.10 -9.47
C LYS A 303 -41.35 -10.89 -9.61
N LYS A 304 -41.84 -9.71 -9.37
CA LYS A 304 -41.04 -8.45 -9.37
C LYS A 304 -40.80 -7.95 -7.96
#